data_6c71ef21d068832477f34858c5cdd60e
#
_entry.id   6c71ef21d068832477f34858c5cdd60e
#
_cell.length_a   1.000
_cell.length_b   1.000
_cell.length_c   1.000
_cell.angle_alpha   90.00
_cell.angle_beta   90.00
_cell.angle_gamma   90.00
#
_symmetry.space_group_name_H-M   'P 1'
#
loop_
_entity.id
_entity.type
_entity.pdbx_description
1 polymer ?
#
loop_
_entity_poly.entity_id
_entity_poly.type
_entity_poly.pdbx_seq_one_letter_code
_entity_poly.pdbx_strand_id
1 'polypeptide(L)'
;RTGVFAAPDYLAQHPIAEPEALVDHECITLRMLGGSDNVWTFKSKNGEPLNLTVKGGFVCDNTLPAVELAKLGMGIVYAPYYSLATELAAGQLVPCLKKERCIDLQAWLIFQRRDILPLRVQALLDGLSAHIKNLSHLLL
;
A
#
# COMPACT_ATOMS: atom_id res chain seq x y z
N ARG A 1 -7.21 0.37 1.64
CA ARG A 1 -6.20 0.33 2.73
C ARG A 1 -4.82 0.07 2.19
N THR A 2 -3.81 0.58 2.90
CA THR A 2 -2.41 0.19 2.74
C THR A 2 -2.00 -0.76 3.85
N GLY A 3 -0.89 -1.44 3.64
CA GLY A 3 -0.26 -2.32 4.62
C GLY A 3 1.24 -2.45 4.36
N VAL A 4 1.92 -3.04 5.30
CA VAL A 4 3.34 -3.39 5.22
C VAL A 4 3.44 -4.89 5.13
N PHE A 5 4.15 -5.39 4.12
CA PHE A 5 4.18 -6.81 3.79
C PHE A 5 5.61 -7.30 3.58
N ALA A 6 5.86 -8.54 3.95
CA ALA A 6 7.10 -9.24 3.68
C ALA A 6 6.85 -10.74 3.48
N ALA A 7 7.85 -11.45 2.97
CA ALA A 7 7.82 -12.91 2.92
C ALA A 7 7.83 -13.48 4.36
N PRO A 8 7.15 -14.62 4.61
CA PRO A 8 7.17 -15.28 5.92
C PRO A 8 8.58 -15.58 6.43
N ASP A 9 9.48 -16.04 5.55
CA ASP A 9 10.85 -16.36 5.90
C ASP A 9 11.67 -15.13 6.33
N TYR A 10 11.40 -13.97 5.70
CA TYR A 10 12.00 -12.70 6.13
C TYR A 10 11.57 -12.36 7.56
N LEU A 11 10.27 -12.45 7.86
CA LEU A 11 9.75 -12.13 9.20
C LEU A 11 10.18 -13.12 10.28
N ALA A 12 10.42 -14.38 9.91
CA ALA A 12 10.96 -15.37 10.85
C ALA A 12 12.37 -15.00 11.35
N GLN A 13 13.15 -14.33 10.49
CA GLN A 13 14.51 -13.87 10.81
C GLN A 13 14.52 -12.44 11.37
N HIS A 14 13.58 -11.61 10.97
CA HIS A 14 13.50 -10.19 11.28
C HIS A 14 12.08 -9.81 11.74
N PRO A 15 11.69 -10.18 12.96
CA PRO A 15 10.32 -9.93 13.45
C PRO A 15 10.06 -8.44 13.66
N ILE A 16 8.84 -8.00 13.28
CA ILE A 16 8.39 -6.61 13.39
C ILE A 16 7.16 -6.56 14.29
N ALA A 17 7.23 -5.80 15.36
CA ALA A 17 6.10 -5.61 16.27
C ALA A 17 5.39 -4.27 16.09
N GLU A 18 6.14 -3.21 15.79
CA GLU A 18 5.65 -1.84 15.74
C GLU A 18 6.26 -1.12 14.50
N PRO A 19 5.59 -0.07 13.96
CA PRO A 19 6.08 0.66 12.79
C PRO A 19 7.50 1.22 12.97
N GLU A 20 7.83 1.66 14.19
CA GLU A 20 9.11 2.28 14.52
C GLU A 20 10.31 1.35 14.25
N ALA A 21 10.11 0.04 14.31
CA ALA A 21 11.16 -0.94 14.00
C ALA A 21 11.57 -0.92 12.51
N LEU A 22 10.70 -0.42 11.61
CA LEU A 22 10.98 -0.41 10.16
C LEU A 22 12.24 0.38 9.79
N VAL A 23 12.71 1.29 10.63
CA VAL A 23 13.94 2.07 10.37
C VAL A 23 15.20 1.20 10.36
N ASP A 24 15.14 0.01 10.97
CA ASP A 24 16.24 -0.95 11.05
C ASP A 24 16.12 -2.09 10.03
N HIS A 25 15.04 -2.09 9.23
CA HIS A 25 14.79 -3.12 8.24
C HIS A 25 15.14 -2.67 6.82
N GLU A 26 15.36 -3.65 5.91
CA GLU A 26 15.43 -3.40 4.49
C GLU A 26 14.03 -3.12 3.94
N CYS A 27 13.80 -1.88 3.50
CA CYS A 27 12.54 -1.42 2.96
C CYS A 27 12.65 -1.19 1.45
N ILE A 28 11.77 -1.83 0.69
CA ILE A 28 11.65 -1.64 -0.75
C ILE A 28 10.75 -0.43 -0.98
N THR A 29 11.34 0.67 -1.43
CA THR A 29 10.62 1.94 -1.59
C THR A 29 10.03 2.09 -2.99
N LEU A 30 8.93 2.83 -3.07
CA LEU A 30 8.25 3.14 -4.33
C LEU A 30 8.41 4.62 -4.64
N ARG A 31 9.00 4.91 -5.81
CA ARG A 31 9.12 6.30 -6.28
C ARG A 31 7.75 6.84 -6.67
N MET A 32 7.23 7.73 -5.85
CA MET A 32 5.95 8.41 -6.08
C MET A 32 6.19 9.78 -6.72
N LEU A 33 5.38 10.14 -7.70
CA LEU A 33 5.43 11.48 -8.29
C LEU A 33 5.14 12.55 -7.22
N GLY A 34 6.13 13.38 -6.93
CA GLY A 34 5.99 14.54 -6.04
C GLY A 34 6.11 14.26 -4.53
N GLY A 35 6.54 13.06 -4.12
CA GLY A 35 6.74 12.69 -2.72
C GLY A 35 8.16 12.25 -2.39
N SER A 36 8.44 12.06 -1.11
CA SER A 36 9.65 11.41 -0.64
C SER A 36 9.46 9.90 -0.70
N ASP A 37 10.28 9.22 -1.47
CA ASP A 37 10.16 7.78 -1.74
C ASP A 37 10.33 6.92 -0.48
N ASN A 38 11.01 7.45 0.52
CA ASN A 38 11.41 6.75 1.74
C ASN A 38 10.70 7.24 3.01
N VAL A 39 9.67 8.07 2.91
CA VAL A 39 8.85 8.47 4.07
C VAL A 39 7.54 7.71 4.05
N TRP A 40 7.38 6.80 5.02
CA TRP A 40 6.16 6.01 5.19
C TRP A 40 5.35 6.56 6.35
N THR A 41 4.05 6.74 6.14
CA THR A 41 3.15 7.32 7.14
C THR A 41 2.27 6.24 7.77
N PHE A 42 2.26 6.21 9.08
CA PHE A 42 1.48 5.30 9.91
C PHE A 42 0.61 6.07 10.90
N LYS A 43 -0.13 5.34 11.72
CA LYS A 43 -0.80 5.88 12.91
C LYS A 43 0.03 5.52 14.14
N SER A 44 0.30 6.50 14.99
CA SER A 44 0.88 6.30 16.32
C SER A 44 -0.10 5.56 17.23
N LYS A 45 0.33 5.16 18.42
CA LYS A 45 -0.56 4.52 19.41
C LYS A 45 -1.73 5.41 19.83
N ASN A 46 -1.56 6.72 19.72
CA ASN A 46 -2.58 7.72 20.03
C ASN A 46 -3.45 8.10 18.81
N GLY A 47 -3.23 7.46 17.66
CA GLY A 47 -3.95 7.74 16.41
C GLY A 47 -3.39 8.89 15.58
N GLU A 48 -2.39 9.62 16.06
CA GLU A 48 -1.74 10.71 15.34
C GLU A 48 -0.86 10.20 14.19
N PRO A 49 -0.65 10.98 13.13
CA PRO A 49 0.26 10.62 12.05
C PRO A 49 1.69 10.40 12.56
N LEU A 50 2.29 9.28 12.16
CA LEU A 50 3.67 8.92 12.44
C LEU A 50 4.40 8.76 11.11
N ASN A 51 5.29 9.69 10.80
CA ASN A 51 6.13 9.63 9.61
C ASN A 51 7.47 9.00 9.94
N LEU A 52 7.80 7.91 9.25
CA LEU A 52 9.07 7.21 9.41
C LEU A 52 9.88 7.31 8.14
N THR A 53 11.13 7.73 8.27
CA THR A 53 12.09 7.65 7.18
C THR A 53 12.71 6.26 7.19
N VAL A 54 12.35 5.46 6.19
CA VAL A 54 12.87 4.11 6.02
C VAL A 54 14.08 4.10 5.08
N LYS A 55 14.84 2.99 5.11
CA LYS A 55 16.02 2.78 4.25
C LYS A 55 15.92 1.44 3.55
N GLY A 56 16.63 1.29 2.44
CA GLY A 56 16.75 0.03 1.72
C GLY A 56 17.49 0.20 0.40
N GLY A 57 18.00 -0.89 -0.13
CA GLY A 57 18.80 -0.92 -1.36
C GLY A 57 17.96 -0.85 -2.65
N PHE A 58 16.63 -1.00 -2.56
CA PHE A 58 15.76 -1.06 -3.73
C PHE A 58 14.77 0.10 -3.77
N VAL A 59 14.79 0.81 -4.90
CA VAL A 59 13.82 1.86 -5.23
C VAL A 59 13.12 1.47 -6.53
N CYS A 60 11.83 1.17 -6.47
CA CYS A 60 11.02 0.78 -7.62
C CYS A 60 10.14 1.93 -8.09
N ASP A 61 9.82 1.96 -9.37
CA ASP A 61 8.95 2.96 -9.98
C ASP A 61 7.46 2.53 -10.01
N ASN A 62 7.19 1.25 -9.71
CA ASN A 62 5.83 0.74 -9.56
C ASN A 62 5.78 -0.44 -8.56
N THR A 63 4.57 -0.86 -8.21
CA THR A 63 4.34 -1.86 -7.16
C THR A 63 4.77 -3.26 -7.57
N LEU A 64 4.67 -3.64 -8.84
CA LEU A 64 4.89 -5.02 -9.28
C LEU A 64 6.32 -5.53 -8.98
N PRO A 65 7.41 -4.86 -9.43
CA PRO A 65 8.76 -5.30 -9.07
C PRO A 65 9.02 -5.25 -7.56
N ALA A 66 8.44 -4.29 -6.83
CA ALA A 66 8.59 -4.22 -5.38
C ALA A 66 7.98 -5.44 -4.68
N VAL A 67 6.82 -5.90 -5.15
CA VAL A 67 6.16 -7.13 -4.67
C VAL A 67 7.00 -8.36 -4.95
N GLU A 68 7.57 -8.48 -6.16
CA GLU A 68 8.44 -9.61 -6.50
C GLU A 68 9.69 -9.66 -5.62
N LEU A 69 10.34 -8.52 -5.38
CA LEU A 69 11.49 -8.44 -4.46
C LEU A 69 11.09 -8.84 -3.04
N ALA A 70 9.95 -8.39 -2.55
CA ALA A 70 9.46 -8.75 -1.21
C ALA A 70 9.18 -10.26 -1.09
N LYS A 71 8.61 -10.92 -2.12
CA LYS A 71 8.39 -12.37 -2.19
C LYS A 71 9.70 -13.15 -2.12
N LEU A 72 10.77 -12.61 -2.68
CA LEU A 72 12.12 -13.19 -2.62
C LEU A 72 12.81 -12.97 -1.27
N GLY A 73 12.16 -12.35 -0.30
CA GLY A 73 12.74 -12.05 1.00
C GLY A 73 13.77 -10.92 0.99
N MET A 74 13.80 -10.10 -0.07
CA MET A 74 14.78 -9.00 -0.20
C MET A 74 14.42 -7.77 0.65
N GLY A 75 13.31 -7.81 1.38
CA GLY A 75 12.90 -6.72 2.25
C GLY A 75 11.38 -6.61 2.41
N ILE A 76 10.96 -5.45 2.89
CA ILE A 76 9.58 -5.11 3.24
C ILE A 76 9.03 -4.14 2.22
N VAL A 77 7.78 -4.35 1.77
CA VAL A 77 7.07 -3.43 0.88
C VAL A 77 5.89 -2.77 1.59
N TYR A 78 5.68 -1.47 1.35
CA TYR A 78 4.49 -0.73 1.77
C TYR A 78 3.60 -0.50 0.56
N ALA A 79 2.44 -1.14 0.52
CA ALA A 79 1.57 -1.13 -0.66
C ALA A 79 0.08 -1.26 -0.30
N PRO A 80 -0.83 -0.93 -1.21
CA PRO A 80 -2.25 -1.20 -1.04
C PRO A 80 -2.56 -2.70 -1.03
N TYR A 81 -3.47 -3.15 -0.18
CA TYR A 81 -3.90 -4.56 -0.10
C TYR A 81 -4.39 -5.12 -1.44
N TYR A 82 -5.09 -4.33 -2.24
CA TYR A 82 -5.61 -4.78 -3.53
C TYR A 82 -4.53 -5.14 -4.54
N SER A 83 -3.33 -4.55 -4.42
CA SER A 83 -2.21 -4.81 -5.34
C SER A 83 -1.45 -6.10 -5.02
N LEU A 84 -1.80 -6.77 -3.92
CA LEU A 84 -1.12 -7.96 -3.38
C LEU A 84 -2.12 -9.10 -3.09
N ALA A 85 -3.36 -8.99 -3.56
CA ALA A 85 -4.43 -9.93 -3.20
C ALA A 85 -4.07 -11.40 -3.51
N THR A 86 -3.40 -11.63 -4.64
CA THR A 86 -2.93 -12.96 -5.07
C THR A 86 -1.85 -13.52 -4.15
N GLU A 87 -0.85 -12.71 -3.81
CA GLU A 87 0.29 -13.08 -2.98
C GLU A 87 -0.13 -13.34 -1.54
N LEU A 88 -1.06 -12.55 -1.04
CA LEU A 88 -1.66 -12.73 0.29
C LEU A 88 -2.48 -14.02 0.36
N ALA A 89 -3.31 -14.30 -0.65
CA ALA A 89 -4.10 -15.52 -0.73
C ALA A 89 -3.22 -16.77 -0.85
N ALA A 90 -2.08 -16.66 -1.54
CA ALA A 90 -1.10 -17.74 -1.69
C ALA A 90 -0.15 -17.87 -0.49
N GLY A 91 -0.21 -16.97 0.51
CA GLY A 91 0.69 -16.96 1.65
C GLY A 91 2.15 -16.61 1.31
N GLN A 92 2.40 -16.08 0.12
CA GLN A 92 3.73 -15.67 -0.32
C GLN A 92 4.19 -14.37 0.37
N LEU A 93 3.24 -13.51 0.70
CA LEU A 93 3.44 -12.33 1.52
C LEU A 93 2.45 -12.37 2.70
N VAL A 94 2.87 -11.81 3.81
CA VAL A 94 2.03 -11.64 4.99
C VAL A 94 2.13 -10.22 5.53
N PRO A 95 1.07 -9.68 6.16
CA PRO A 95 1.13 -8.36 6.78
C PRO A 95 2.05 -8.38 8.01
N CYS A 96 2.96 -7.41 8.06
CA CYS A 96 3.94 -7.26 9.14
C CYS A 96 3.37 -6.50 10.36
N LEU A 97 2.38 -5.63 10.12
CA LEU A 97 1.84 -4.74 11.14
C LEU A 97 0.33 -4.93 11.28
N LYS A 98 -0.19 -4.59 12.45
CA LYS A 98 -1.64 -4.53 12.69
C LYS A 98 -2.29 -3.49 11.77
N LYS A 99 -3.48 -3.80 11.25
CA LYS A 99 -4.24 -2.93 10.32
C LYS A 99 -4.49 -1.53 10.89
N GLU A 100 -4.69 -1.42 12.19
CA GLU A 100 -4.98 -0.17 12.88
C GLU A 100 -3.82 0.85 12.81
N ARG A 101 -2.60 0.36 12.56
CA ARG A 101 -1.40 1.20 12.45
C ARG A 101 -1.18 1.74 11.04
N CYS A 102 -1.86 1.19 10.04
CA CYS A 102 -1.76 1.62 8.65
C CYS A 102 -2.77 2.71 8.32
N ILE A 103 -2.41 3.57 7.35
CA ILE A 103 -3.32 4.59 6.85
C ILE A 103 -4.15 4.08 5.67
N ASP A 104 -5.28 4.71 5.42
CA ASP A 104 -6.11 4.44 4.26
C ASP A 104 -5.72 5.40 3.12
N LEU A 105 -5.47 4.85 1.93
CA LEU A 105 -5.34 5.66 0.71
C LEU A 105 -6.73 6.04 0.22
N GLN A 106 -6.86 7.30 -0.17
CA GLN A 106 -8.06 7.79 -0.83
C GLN A 106 -7.85 7.79 -2.34
N ALA A 107 -8.78 7.22 -3.07
CA ALA A 107 -8.83 7.31 -4.53
C ALA A 107 -9.86 8.36 -4.94
N TRP A 108 -9.48 9.27 -5.84
CA TRP A 108 -10.30 10.36 -6.29
C TRP A 108 -10.55 10.26 -7.79
N LEU A 109 -11.82 10.37 -8.20
CA LEU A 109 -12.20 10.62 -9.58
C LEU A 109 -12.30 12.14 -9.77
N ILE A 110 -11.36 12.71 -10.53
CA ILE A 110 -11.32 14.16 -10.82
C ILE A 110 -11.89 14.39 -12.21
N PHE A 111 -12.92 15.21 -12.31
CA PHE A 111 -13.57 15.56 -13.57
C PHE A 111 -14.10 16.99 -13.50
N GLN A 112 -14.38 17.57 -14.67
CA GLN A 112 -15.08 18.85 -14.77
C GLN A 112 -16.50 18.75 -14.24
N ARG A 113 -17.20 19.88 -14.14
CA ARG A 113 -18.60 19.94 -13.67
C ARG A 113 -19.46 18.86 -14.33
N ARG A 114 -20.23 18.14 -13.52
CA ARG A 114 -21.03 16.98 -13.96
C ARG A 114 -22.10 17.36 -14.99
N ASP A 115 -22.67 18.56 -14.88
CA ASP A 115 -23.73 19.10 -15.74
C ASP A 115 -23.27 19.39 -17.17
N ILE A 116 -21.97 19.50 -17.42
CA ILE A 116 -21.38 19.73 -18.75
C ILE A 116 -20.70 18.50 -19.34
N LEU A 117 -20.74 17.37 -18.66
CA LEU A 117 -20.14 16.13 -19.15
C LEU A 117 -21.02 15.49 -20.23
N PRO A 118 -20.43 14.99 -21.33
CA PRO A 118 -21.15 14.14 -22.28
C PRO A 118 -21.75 12.91 -21.59
N LEU A 119 -22.92 12.45 -22.02
CA LEU A 119 -23.64 11.29 -21.46
C LEU A 119 -22.75 10.04 -21.36
N ARG A 120 -21.91 9.79 -22.36
CA ARG A 120 -20.94 8.67 -22.36
C ARG A 120 -19.93 8.74 -21.19
N VAL A 121 -19.51 9.96 -20.82
CA VAL A 121 -18.59 10.17 -19.71
C VAL A 121 -19.31 9.99 -18.37
N GLN A 122 -20.56 10.50 -18.29
CA GLN A 122 -21.40 10.28 -17.10
C GLN A 122 -21.63 8.79 -16.87
N ALA A 123 -22.02 8.03 -17.91
CA ALA A 123 -22.22 6.58 -17.82
C ALA A 123 -20.96 5.84 -17.37
N LEU A 124 -19.77 6.25 -17.86
CA LEU A 124 -18.50 5.68 -17.42
C LEU A 124 -18.24 5.96 -15.92
N LEU A 125 -18.46 7.19 -15.47
CA LEU A 125 -18.27 7.57 -14.06
C LEU A 125 -19.22 6.80 -13.14
N ASP A 126 -20.48 6.65 -13.54
CA ASP A 126 -21.48 5.91 -12.78
C ASP A 126 -21.13 4.41 -12.73
N GLY A 127 -20.69 3.82 -13.85
CA GLY A 127 -20.23 2.44 -13.92
C GLY A 127 -18.99 2.19 -13.06
N LEU A 128 -17.97 3.06 -13.13
CA LEU A 128 -16.77 2.97 -12.28
C LEU A 128 -17.13 3.10 -10.80
N SER A 129 -17.99 4.05 -10.45
CA SER A 129 -18.40 4.26 -9.05
C SER A 129 -19.16 3.05 -8.49
N ALA A 130 -20.04 2.44 -9.29
CA ALA A 130 -20.75 1.23 -8.92
C ALA A 130 -19.80 0.04 -8.78
N HIS A 131 -18.86 -0.12 -9.72
CA HIS A 131 -17.86 -1.19 -9.68
C HIS A 131 -16.95 -1.10 -8.45
N ILE A 132 -16.43 0.09 -8.15
CA ILE A 132 -15.58 0.30 -6.97
C ILE A 132 -16.34 0.01 -5.66
N LYS A 133 -17.60 0.39 -5.56
CA LYS A 133 -18.44 0.04 -4.39
C LYS A 133 -18.59 -1.47 -4.22
N ASN A 134 -18.76 -2.20 -5.32
CA ASN A 134 -18.86 -3.66 -5.30
C ASN A 134 -17.54 -4.34 -4.93
N LEU A 135 -16.39 -3.71 -5.20
CA LEU A 135 -15.06 -4.18 -4.81
C LEU A 135 -14.66 -3.77 -3.38
N SER A 136 -15.53 -3.10 -2.64
CA SER A 136 -15.21 -2.60 -1.28
C SER A 136 -14.73 -3.70 -0.33
N HIS A 137 -15.15 -4.96 -0.52
CA HIS A 137 -14.66 -6.12 0.24
C HIS A 137 -13.19 -6.46 -0.01
N LEU A 138 -12.63 -6.06 -1.17
CA LEU A 138 -11.19 -6.21 -1.49
C LEU A 138 -10.36 -5.02 -1.00
N LEU A 139 -11.01 -3.93 -0.61
CA LEU A 139 -10.37 -2.71 -0.13
C LEU A 139 -10.28 -2.65 1.39
N LEU A 140 -10.88 -3.61 2.08
CA LEU A 140 -10.86 -3.80 3.53
C LEU A 140 -9.71 -4.70 3.95
#